data_34b1e392b95532af11fd7642612b5985
#
_entry.id   34b1e392b95532af11fd7642612b5985
#
_cell.length_a   1.000
_cell.length_b   1.000
_cell.length_c   1.000
_cell.angle_alpha   90.00
_cell.angle_beta   90.00
_cell.angle_gamma   90.00
#
_symmetry.space_group_name_H-M   'P 1'
#
loop_
_entity.id
_entity.type
_entity.pdbx_description
1 polymer ?
#
loop_
_entity_poly.entity_id
_entity_poly.type
_entity_poly.pdbx_seq_one_letter_code
_entity_poly.pdbx_strand_id
1 'polypeptide(L)'
;FEEQFHEHSYGFRPNRCAQQAVIKALEMMNDGHSWIVDIDLAKFFDTVDHDKLMTIFGRTIKDGDVISIVRKFLVSGIMIGDEYEDSIIGTPQGGNISPLLANIMLNELDKELEARGLDFVRYADDCIIMVGSRQAAERVMKSVTRFIEDRLGLKVNATKSKIDKPKGIKYLGFGFYYDSFAKEYRAKPHAKSIV
;
A
#
# COMPACT_ATOMS: atom_id res chain seq x y z
N PHE A 1 15.12 7.58 -5.26
CA PHE A 1 13.78 7.33 -4.68
C PHE A 1 13.85 6.57 -3.36
N GLU A 2 14.72 5.56 -3.20
CA GLU A 2 14.75 4.72 -2.00
C GLU A 2 14.84 5.55 -0.69
N GLU A 3 15.67 6.59 -0.68
CA GLU A 3 15.84 7.50 0.48
C GLU A 3 14.61 8.38 0.76
N GLN A 4 13.67 8.48 -0.19
CA GLN A 4 12.45 9.28 -0.06
C GLN A 4 11.25 8.47 0.43
N PHE A 5 11.36 7.14 0.42
CA PHE A 5 10.27 6.28 0.86
C PHE A 5 10.17 6.24 2.37
N HIS A 6 8.94 6.31 2.86
CA HIS A 6 8.64 6.28 4.28
C HIS A 6 9.20 5.01 4.95
N GLU A 7 9.64 5.12 6.20
CA GLU A 7 10.21 4.01 6.96
C GLU A 7 9.20 2.87 7.21
N HIS A 8 7.90 3.15 7.25
CA HIS A 8 6.83 2.18 7.42
C HIS A 8 6.33 1.56 6.10
N SER A 9 7.01 1.82 4.98
CA SER A 9 6.79 1.16 3.70
C SER A 9 7.80 0.04 3.51
N TYR A 10 7.34 -1.18 3.26
CA TYR A 10 8.19 -2.39 3.26
C TYR A 10 8.22 -3.14 1.92
N GLY A 11 7.12 -3.16 1.16
CA GLY A 11 7.03 -3.95 -0.06
C GLY A 11 7.95 -3.47 -1.17
N PHE A 12 8.56 -4.40 -1.88
CA PHE A 12 9.43 -4.15 -3.03
C PHE A 12 10.63 -3.23 -2.75
N ARG A 13 11.14 -3.26 -1.55
CA ARG A 13 12.28 -2.44 -1.14
C ARG A 13 13.49 -3.28 -0.73
N PRO A 14 14.73 -2.83 -1.02
CA PRO A 14 15.95 -3.53 -0.59
C PRO A 14 15.98 -3.72 0.94
N ASN A 15 16.39 -4.91 1.37
CA ASN A 15 16.56 -5.26 2.79
C ASN A 15 15.28 -5.14 3.64
N ARG A 16 14.10 -5.13 3.02
CA ARG A 16 12.80 -5.11 3.69
C ARG A 16 11.99 -6.33 3.32
N CYS A 17 11.18 -6.82 4.26
CA CYS A 17 10.36 -8.01 4.07
C CYS A 17 9.02 -7.92 4.82
N ALA A 18 8.10 -8.85 4.49
CA ALA A 18 6.77 -8.91 5.08
C ALA A 18 6.81 -9.13 6.60
N GLN A 19 7.79 -9.90 7.10
CA GLN A 19 7.95 -10.14 8.54
C GLN A 19 8.23 -8.85 9.31
N GLN A 20 9.07 -7.96 8.76
CA GLN A 20 9.35 -6.66 9.37
C GLN A 20 8.10 -5.77 9.41
N ALA A 21 7.29 -5.79 8.35
CA ALA A 21 6.01 -5.08 8.32
C ALA A 21 5.05 -5.60 9.39
N VAL A 22 4.96 -6.92 9.58
CA VAL A 22 4.11 -7.53 10.61
C VAL A 22 4.62 -7.20 12.02
N ILE A 23 5.93 -7.20 12.25
CA ILE A 23 6.52 -6.82 13.55
C ILE A 23 6.18 -5.35 13.85
N LYS A 24 6.37 -4.46 12.88
CA LYS A 24 6.04 -3.04 13.06
C LYS A 24 4.55 -2.82 13.35
N ALA A 25 3.67 -3.55 12.68
CA ALA A 25 2.24 -3.51 12.97
C ALA A 25 1.93 -3.97 14.41
N LEU A 26 2.60 -5.02 14.90
CA LEU A 26 2.45 -5.48 16.28
C LEU A 26 2.92 -4.46 17.31
N GLU A 27 4.05 -3.77 17.06
CA GLU A 27 4.52 -2.68 17.91
C GLU A 27 3.43 -1.63 18.07
N MET A 28 2.89 -1.11 16.94
CA MET A 28 1.84 -0.09 16.96
C MET A 28 0.55 -0.57 17.65
N MET A 29 0.13 -1.85 17.45
CA MET A 29 -1.02 -2.41 18.15
C MET A 29 -0.80 -2.46 19.67
N ASN A 30 0.42 -2.75 20.11
CA ASN A 30 0.79 -2.84 21.53
C ASN A 30 0.99 -1.46 22.18
N ASP A 31 1.21 -0.41 21.38
CA ASP A 31 1.26 0.98 21.85
C ASP A 31 -0.14 1.60 22.11
N GLY A 32 -1.19 0.77 22.10
CA GLY A 32 -2.55 1.18 22.51
C GLY A 32 -3.53 1.40 21.35
N HIS A 33 -3.13 1.12 20.12
CA HIS A 33 -4.02 1.19 18.97
C HIS A 33 -4.90 -0.07 18.85
N SER A 34 -6.17 0.09 19.21
CA SER A 34 -7.10 -1.04 19.31
C SER A 34 -8.00 -1.25 18.09
N TRP A 35 -7.90 -0.40 17.06
CA TRP A 35 -8.67 -0.47 15.84
C TRP A 35 -7.76 -0.34 14.61
N ILE A 36 -8.08 -1.08 13.58
CA ILE A 36 -7.33 -1.11 12.32
C ILE A 36 -8.26 -0.74 11.18
N VAL A 37 -7.77 0.15 10.33
CA VAL A 37 -8.34 0.47 9.02
C VAL A 37 -7.48 -0.27 8.00
N ASP A 38 -8.06 -1.30 7.39
CA ASP A 38 -7.44 -2.13 6.37
C ASP A 38 -7.90 -1.64 5.00
N ILE A 39 -6.99 -1.11 4.20
CA ILE A 39 -7.28 -0.52 2.89
C ILE A 39 -6.75 -1.43 1.79
N ASP A 40 -7.65 -1.93 0.96
CA ASP A 40 -7.37 -2.69 -0.25
C ASP A 40 -7.61 -1.81 -1.47
N LEU A 41 -6.64 -1.70 -2.37
CA LEU A 41 -6.78 -0.96 -3.61
C LEU A 41 -7.33 -1.86 -4.71
N ALA A 42 -8.35 -1.37 -5.42
CA ALA A 42 -8.96 -2.14 -6.50
C ALA A 42 -8.07 -2.14 -7.73
N LYS A 43 -7.51 -3.29 -8.09
CA LYS A 43 -6.71 -3.48 -9.31
C LYS A 43 -5.63 -2.38 -9.46
N PHE A 44 -4.86 -2.17 -8.42
CA PHE A 44 -3.89 -1.06 -8.36
C PHE A 44 -3.04 -0.96 -9.64
N PHE A 45 -2.36 -2.04 -10.03
CA PHE A 45 -1.48 -2.05 -11.20
C PHE A 45 -2.21 -1.76 -12.52
N ASP A 46 -3.50 -2.08 -12.62
CA ASP A 46 -4.31 -1.89 -13.83
C ASP A 46 -4.92 -0.49 -13.92
N THR A 47 -4.89 0.30 -12.83
CA THR A 47 -5.65 1.56 -12.73
C THR A 47 -4.78 2.80 -12.51
N VAL A 48 -3.46 2.66 -12.42
CA VAL A 48 -2.53 3.79 -12.24
C VAL A 48 -2.60 4.73 -13.44
N ASP A 49 -2.92 5.99 -13.19
CA ASP A 49 -2.90 7.05 -14.18
C ASP A 49 -1.46 7.43 -14.51
N HIS A 50 -1.07 7.26 -15.79
CA HIS A 50 0.29 7.52 -16.26
C HIS A 50 0.73 8.97 -16.08
N ASP A 51 -0.15 9.94 -16.33
CA ASP A 51 0.21 11.36 -16.25
C ASP A 51 0.41 11.81 -14.81
N LYS A 52 -0.42 11.32 -13.88
CA LYS A 52 -0.23 11.54 -12.44
C LYS A 52 1.07 10.91 -11.97
N LEU A 53 1.32 9.65 -12.32
CA LEU A 53 2.56 8.95 -11.96
C LEU A 53 3.78 9.69 -12.50
N MET A 54 3.77 10.07 -13.78
CA MET A 54 4.88 10.79 -14.40
C MET A 54 5.07 12.21 -13.84
N THR A 55 4.01 12.86 -13.38
CA THR A 55 4.08 14.12 -12.66
C THR A 55 4.80 13.96 -11.33
N ILE A 56 4.49 12.91 -10.56
CA ILE A 56 5.17 12.59 -9.29
C ILE A 56 6.63 12.22 -9.56
N PHE A 57 6.88 11.32 -10.52
CA PHE A 57 8.21 10.89 -10.94
C PHE A 57 9.11 12.07 -11.33
N GLY A 58 8.57 12.99 -12.13
CA GLY A 58 9.27 14.18 -12.61
C GLY A 58 9.58 15.22 -11.53
N ARG A 59 9.05 15.10 -10.31
CA ARG A 59 9.48 15.95 -9.18
C ARG A 59 10.91 15.65 -8.77
N THR A 60 11.33 14.40 -8.87
CA THR A 60 12.67 13.92 -8.46
C THR A 60 13.60 13.77 -9.65
N ILE A 61 13.15 13.13 -10.71
CA ILE A 61 13.95 12.89 -11.92
C ILE A 61 13.69 14.02 -12.93
N LYS A 62 14.76 14.73 -13.32
CA LYS A 62 14.70 15.85 -14.28
C LYS A 62 15.30 15.50 -15.64
N ASP A 63 15.92 14.33 -15.75
CA ASP A 63 16.51 13.85 -16.99
C ASP A 63 15.41 13.46 -17.99
N GLY A 64 15.39 14.14 -19.14
CA GLY A 64 14.37 13.96 -20.17
C GLY A 64 14.42 12.58 -20.83
N ASP A 65 15.60 12.00 -20.99
CA ASP A 65 15.76 10.67 -21.59
C ASP A 65 15.23 9.59 -20.67
N VAL A 66 15.52 9.69 -19.37
CA VAL A 66 14.97 8.78 -18.36
C VAL A 66 13.45 8.89 -18.29
N ILE A 67 12.90 10.11 -18.27
CA ILE A 67 11.45 10.34 -18.29
C ILE A 67 10.81 9.72 -19.55
N SER A 68 11.44 9.90 -20.71
CA SER A 68 10.97 9.35 -21.99
C SER A 68 10.96 7.81 -21.97
N ILE A 69 12.02 7.18 -21.44
CA ILE A 69 12.13 5.72 -21.34
C ILE A 69 11.05 5.17 -20.43
N VAL A 70 10.84 5.76 -19.24
CA VAL A 70 9.80 5.31 -18.31
C VAL A 70 8.41 5.48 -18.92
N ARG A 71 8.16 6.59 -19.63
CA ARG A 71 6.87 6.79 -20.32
C ARG A 71 6.64 5.75 -21.42
N LYS A 72 7.67 5.44 -22.23
CA LYS A 72 7.60 4.38 -23.23
C LYS A 72 7.31 3.01 -22.62
N PHE A 73 7.93 2.70 -21.47
CA PHE A 73 7.64 1.48 -20.72
C PHE A 73 6.16 1.41 -20.28
N LEU A 74 5.60 2.51 -19.77
CA LEU A 74 4.20 2.55 -19.34
C LEU A 74 3.20 2.32 -20.50
N VAL A 75 3.50 2.87 -21.68
CA VAL A 75 2.62 2.76 -22.86
C VAL A 75 2.96 1.59 -23.77
N SER A 76 3.96 0.77 -23.44
CA SER A 76 4.44 -0.31 -24.31
C SER A 76 3.44 -1.45 -24.52
N GLY A 77 2.30 -1.44 -23.83
CA GLY A 77 1.31 -2.50 -23.92
C GLY A 77 1.77 -3.82 -23.28
N ILE A 78 0.93 -4.81 -23.37
CA ILE A 78 1.18 -6.17 -22.88
C ILE A 78 0.83 -7.18 -23.96
N MET A 79 1.60 -8.28 -24.02
CA MET A 79 1.25 -9.44 -24.83
C MET A 79 0.43 -10.40 -23.98
N ILE A 80 -0.78 -10.74 -24.42
CA ILE A 80 -1.64 -11.76 -23.81
C ILE A 80 -1.78 -12.90 -24.81
N GLY A 81 -0.99 -13.96 -24.61
CA GLY A 81 -0.82 -14.98 -25.63
C GLY A 81 -0.14 -14.42 -26.87
N ASP A 82 -0.81 -14.47 -28.02
CA ASP A 82 -0.33 -13.92 -29.30
C ASP A 82 -0.97 -12.57 -29.65
N GLU A 83 -1.80 -12.01 -28.77
CA GLU A 83 -2.46 -10.73 -28.99
C GLU A 83 -1.76 -9.60 -28.22
N TYR A 84 -1.60 -8.45 -28.87
CA TYR A 84 -1.03 -7.25 -28.28
C TYR A 84 -2.15 -6.30 -27.85
N GLU A 85 -2.13 -5.89 -26.59
CA GLU A 85 -3.04 -4.89 -26.04
C GLU A 85 -2.27 -3.62 -25.66
N ASP A 86 -2.73 -2.47 -26.16
CA ASP A 86 -2.19 -1.17 -25.77
C ASP A 86 -2.48 -0.87 -24.31
N SER A 87 -1.47 -0.40 -23.57
CA SER A 87 -1.64 0.06 -22.19
C SER A 87 -1.84 1.59 -22.17
N ILE A 88 -3.08 2.02 -22.00
CA ILE A 88 -3.43 3.44 -21.85
C ILE A 88 -3.44 3.83 -20.36
N ILE A 89 -3.70 2.88 -19.48
CA ILE A 89 -3.80 3.04 -18.02
C ILE A 89 -3.13 1.83 -17.38
N GLY A 90 -2.54 2.04 -16.20
CA GLY A 90 -1.93 0.97 -15.44
C GLY A 90 -0.42 0.82 -15.66
N THR A 91 0.16 -0.07 -14.90
CA THR A 91 1.57 -0.47 -15.07
C THR A 91 1.61 -1.95 -15.44
N PRO A 92 2.44 -2.37 -16.41
CA PRO A 92 2.50 -3.77 -16.81
C PRO A 92 2.73 -4.69 -15.61
N GLN A 93 1.80 -5.63 -15.37
CA GLN A 93 1.98 -6.64 -14.32
C GLN A 93 3.16 -7.54 -14.67
N GLY A 94 4.09 -7.70 -13.72
CA GLY A 94 5.34 -8.45 -13.95
C GLY A 94 6.47 -7.63 -14.61
N GLY A 95 6.25 -6.37 -14.94
CA GLY A 95 7.31 -5.49 -15.43
C GLY A 95 8.33 -5.16 -14.33
N ASN A 96 9.63 -5.23 -14.66
CA ASN A 96 10.71 -5.06 -13.68
C ASN A 96 10.70 -3.73 -12.93
N ILE A 97 10.19 -2.65 -13.55
CA ILE A 97 10.13 -1.31 -12.95
C ILE A 97 8.78 -1.05 -12.23
N SER A 98 7.73 -1.84 -12.51
CA SER A 98 6.39 -1.62 -11.97
C SER A 98 6.35 -1.56 -10.44
N PRO A 99 7.10 -2.38 -9.67
CA PRO A 99 7.14 -2.29 -8.21
C PRO A 99 7.71 -0.96 -7.70
N LEU A 100 8.74 -0.43 -8.38
CA LEU A 100 9.30 0.88 -8.04
C LEU A 100 8.30 2.00 -8.33
N LEU A 101 7.65 1.98 -9.49
CA LEU A 101 6.65 2.97 -9.87
C LEU A 101 5.44 2.94 -8.93
N ALA A 102 5.03 1.74 -8.49
CA ALA A 102 4.01 1.57 -7.45
C ALA A 102 4.41 2.28 -6.15
N ASN A 103 5.62 2.06 -5.67
CA ASN A 103 6.11 2.72 -4.46
C ASN A 103 6.22 4.24 -4.62
N ILE A 104 6.62 4.74 -5.79
CA ILE A 104 6.65 6.19 -6.07
C ILE A 104 5.26 6.80 -5.96
N MET A 105 4.25 6.16 -6.55
CA MET A 105 2.86 6.61 -6.49
C MET A 105 2.31 6.58 -5.06
N LEU A 106 2.50 5.46 -4.36
CA LEU A 106 1.95 5.24 -3.03
C LEU A 106 2.72 5.97 -1.92
N ASN A 107 3.94 6.44 -2.19
CA ASN A 107 4.65 7.31 -1.25
C ASN A 107 3.93 8.65 -1.00
N GLU A 108 3.10 9.10 -1.93
CA GLU A 108 2.23 10.27 -1.70
C GLU A 108 1.15 9.95 -0.65
N LEU A 109 0.64 8.71 -0.60
CA LEU A 109 -0.23 8.25 0.49
C LEU A 109 0.54 8.18 1.81
N ASP A 110 1.75 7.63 1.81
CA ASP A 110 2.58 7.53 3.01
C ASP A 110 2.82 8.90 3.63
N LYS A 111 3.20 9.90 2.82
CA LYS A 111 3.40 11.30 3.25
C LYS A 111 2.12 11.93 3.82
N GLU A 112 0.98 11.63 3.21
CA GLU A 112 -0.30 12.14 3.70
C GLU A 112 -0.67 11.54 5.06
N LEU A 113 -0.43 10.23 5.25
CA LEU A 113 -0.67 9.55 6.52
C LEU A 113 0.26 10.09 7.61
N GLU A 114 1.55 10.27 7.29
CA GLU A 114 2.54 10.88 8.19
C GLU A 114 2.16 12.32 8.58
N ALA A 115 1.79 13.16 7.61
CA ALA A 115 1.38 14.54 7.85
C ALA A 115 0.14 14.66 8.75
N ARG A 116 -0.70 13.62 8.79
CA ARG A 116 -1.86 13.51 9.70
C ARG A 116 -1.52 12.92 11.06
N GLY A 117 -0.29 12.49 11.28
CA GLY A 117 0.15 11.80 12.49
C GLY A 117 -0.54 10.45 12.69
N LEU A 118 -0.78 9.72 11.60
CA LEU A 118 -1.41 8.42 11.62
C LEU A 118 -0.34 7.33 11.62
N ASP A 119 -0.46 6.37 12.53
CA ASP A 119 0.36 5.18 12.53
C ASP A 119 -0.12 4.20 11.48
N PHE A 120 0.76 3.81 10.57
CA PHE A 120 0.44 2.90 9.49
C PHE A 120 1.60 1.97 9.14
N VAL A 121 1.29 0.89 8.47
CA VAL A 121 2.27 0.00 7.84
C VAL A 121 1.77 -0.35 6.45
N ARG A 122 2.63 -0.14 5.45
CA ARG A 122 2.33 -0.47 4.05
C ARG A 122 3.30 -1.50 3.50
N TYR A 123 2.77 -2.49 2.80
CA TYR A 123 3.52 -3.45 2.01
C TYR A 123 2.97 -3.47 0.58
N ALA A 124 3.65 -2.85 -0.37
CA ALA A 124 3.12 -2.60 -1.71
C ALA A 124 1.78 -1.85 -1.64
N ASP A 125 0.71 -2.42 -2.16
CA ASP A 125 -0.67 -1.90 -2.14
C ASP A 125 -1.46 -2.26 -0.87
N ASP A 126 -1.00 -3.22 -0.08
CA ASP A 126 -1.59 -3.58 1.22
C ASP A 126 -1.22 -2.54 2.29
N CYS A 127 -2.19 -1.78 2.79
CA CYS A 127 -1.98 -0.74 3.79
C CYS A 127 -2.94 -0.91 4.99
N ILE A 128 -2.37 -0.96 6.19
CA ILE A 128 -3.13 -0.94 7.44
C ILE A 128 -2.77 0.30 8.26
N ILE A 129 -3.80 0.96 8.81
CA ILE A 129 -3.67 2.16 9.62
C ILE A 129 -4.23 1.86 11.00
N MET A 130 -3.46 2.15 12.05
CA MET A 130 -3.82 1.88 13.43
C MET A 130 -4.35 3.13 14.12
N VAL A 131 -5.45 2.98 14.85
CA VAL A 131 -6.10 4.09 15.57
C VAL A 131 -6.67 3.64 16.91
N GLY A 132 -6.89 4.59 17.82
CA GLY A 132 -7.33 4.30 19.19
C GLY A 132 -8.83 3.99 19.35
N SER A 133 -9.70 4.38 18.40
CA SER A 133 -11.14 4.18 18.53
C SER A 133 -11.85 3.87 17.20
N ARG A 134 -13.04 3.24 17.29
CA ARG A 134 -13.87 2.96 16.12
C ARG A 134 -14.27 4.22 15.37
N GLN A 135 -14.66 5.27 16.09
CA GLN A 135 -15.03 6.54 15.47
C GLN A 135 -13.86 7.19 14.72
N ALA A 136 -12.63 7.08 15.26
CA ALA A 136 -11.43 7.50 14.57
C ALA A 136 -11.20 6.69 13.30
N ALA A 137 -11.37 5.36 13.37
CA ALA A 137 -11.23 4.48 12.22
C ALA A 137 -12.22 4.81 11.09
N GLU A 138 -13.49 5.07 11.43
CA GLU A 138 -14.51 5.46 10.45
C GLU A 138 -14.18 6.80 9.77
N ARG A 139 -13.68 7.79 10.52
CA ARG A 139 -13.22 9.07 9.97
C ARG A 139 -11.99 8.91 9.08
N VAL A 140 -11.01 8.11 9.51
CA VAL A 140 -9.79 7.83 8.77
C VAL A 140 -10.13 7.09 7.47
N MET A 141 -10.90 6.01 7.52
CA MET A 141 -11.36 5.28 6.33
C MET A 141 -11.95 6.26 5.31
N LYS A 142 -12.94 7.07 5.70
CA LYS A 142 -13.60 8.02 4.81
C LYS A 142 -12.64 9.05 4.21
N SER A 143 -11.76 9.62 5.03
CA SER A 143 -10.87 10.71 4.59
C SER A 143 -9.70 10.20 3.75
N VAL A 144 -9.17 9.01 4.06
CA VAL A 144 -8.10 8.38 3.30
C VAL A 144 -8.62 7.84 1.97
N THR A 145 -9.81 7.21 1.96
CA THR A 145 -10.48 6.83 0.69
C THR A 145 -10.62 8.02 -0.23
N ARG A 146 -11.13 9.15 0.27
CA ARG A 146 -11.25 10.38 -0.52
C ARG A 146 -9.90 10.86 -1.06
N PHE A 147 -8.85 10.84 -0.25
CA PHE A 147 -7.51 11.22 -0.70
C PHE A 147 -7.01 10.31 -1.83
N ILE A 148 -7.16 9.00 -1.66
CA ILE A 148 -6.75 8.00 -2.67
C ILE A 148 -7.51 8.23 -3.98
N GLU A 149 -8.82 8.43 -3.93
CA GLU A 149 -9.66 8.58 -5.11
C GLU A 149 -9.48 9.96 -5.78
N ASP A 150 -9.57 11.05 -5.02
CA ASP A 150 -9.55 12.40 -5.58
C ASP A 150 -8.13 12.85 -5.98
N ARG A 151 -7.12 12.51 -5.18
CA ARG A 151 -5.75 12.98 -5.38
C ARG A 151 -4.91 12.01 -6.19
N LEU A 152 -4.95 10.73 -5.85
CA LEU A 152 -4.13 9.73 -6.55
C LEU A 152 -4.84 9.18 -7.79
N GLY A 153 -6.17 9.28 -7.88
CA GLY A 153 -6.96 8.72 -8.97
C GLY A 153 -7.05 7.19 -8.94
N LEU A 154 -6.71 6.60 -7.80
CA LEU A 154 -6.83 5.17 -7.55
C LEU A 154 -8.21 4.86 -6.98
N LYS A 155 -8.61 3.59 -7.00
CA LYS A 155 -9.90 3.16 -6.44
C LYS A 155 -9.69 2.30 -5.20
N VAL A 156 -10.42 2.60 -4.13
CA VAL A 156 -10.48 1.76 -2.94
C VAL A 156 -11.52 0.65 -3.16
N ASN A 157 -11.15 -0.57 -2.85
CA ASN A 157 -12.06 -1.71 -2.90
C ASN A 157 -12.96 -1.73 -1.67
N ALA A 158 -14.16 -1.17 -1.79
CA ALA A 158 -15.11 -1.04 -0.69
C ALA A 158 -15.57 -2.38 -0.09
N THR A 159 -15.47 -3.49 -0.82
CA THR A 159 -15.88 -4.81 -0.32
C THR A 159 -14.79 -5.54 0.46
N LYS A 160 -13.53 -5.21 0.19
CA LYS A 160 -12.39 -5.82 0.89
C LYS A 160 -11.84 -4.92 1.98
N SER A 161 -11.86 -3.59 1.76
CA SER A 161 -11.45 -2.63 2.80
C SER A 161 -12.39 -2.71 3.99
N LYS A 162 -11.84 -2.70 5.19
CA LYS A 162 -12.64 -2.89 6.41
C LYS A 162 -12.03 -2.19 7.61
N ILE A 163 -12.87 -2.02 8.62
CA ILE A 163 -12.49 -1.56 9.94
C ILE A 163 -12.76 -2.68 10.92
N ASP A 164 -11.74 -3.11 11.64
CA ASP A 164 -11.90 -4.16 12.64
C ASP A 164 -10.88 -4.01 13.76
N LYS A 165 -11.07 -4.81 14.82
CA LYS A 165 -10.03 -5.02 15.84
C LYS A 165 -8.93 -5.91 15.30
N PRO A 166 -7.71 -5.91 15.90
CA PRO A 166 -6.60 -6.74 15.42
C PRO A 166 -6.97 -8.20 15.16
N LYS A 167 -7.82 -8.80 16.00
CA LYS A 167 -8.28 -10.20 15.83
C LYS A 167 -9.03 -10.48 14.53
N GLY A 168 -9.66 -9.47 13.95
CA GLY A 168 -10.43 -9.60 12.71
C GLY A 168 -9.63 -9.28 11.45
N ILE A 169 -8.37 -8.89 11.59
CA ILE A 169 -7.51 -8.49 10.47
C ILE A 169 -6.60 -9.66 10.05
N LYS A 170 -6.47 -9.83 8.74
CA LYS A 170 -5.42 -10.63 8.10
C LYS A 170 -4.50 -9.69 7.36
N TYR A 171 -3.22 -9.71 7.67
CA TYR A 171 -2.21 -8.87 7.00
C TYR A 171 -1.03 -9.73 6.59
N LEU A 172 -0.67 -9.70 5.31
CA LEU A 172 0.48 -10.42 4.72
C LEU A 172 0.53 -11.91 5.09
N GLY A 173 -0.63 -12.56 5.14
CA GLY A 173 -0.73 -13.97 5.49
C GLY A 173 -0.79 -14.27 6.99
N PHE A 174 -0.69 -13.26 7.85
CA PHE A 174 -0.77 -13.40 9.30
C PHE A 174 -2.12 -12.90 9.84
N GLY A 175 -2.57 -13.52 10.92
CA GLY A 175 -3.65 -13.03 11.76
C GLY A 175 -3.12 -12.64 13.13
N PHE A 176 -3.82 -11.74 13.83
CA PHE A 176 -3.42 -11.23 15.13
C PHE A 176 -4.30 -11.79 16.25
N TYR A 177 -3.72 -12.02 17.42
CA TYR A 177 -4.44 -12.44 18.62
C TYR A 177 -3.86 -11.77 19.87
N TYR A 178 -4.68 -11.59 20.88
CA TYR A 178 -4.22 -11.07 22.16
C TYR A 178 -3.81 -12.22 23.06
N ASP A 179 -2.55 -12.21 23.49
CA ASP A 179 -2.02 -13.14 24.49
C ASP A 179 -2.31 -12.55 25.87
N SER A 180 -3.26 -13.15 26.60
CA SER A 180 -3.68 -12.68 27.91
C SER A 180 -2.62 -12.91 29.00
N PHE A 181 -1.72 -13.84 28.79
CA PHE A 181 -0.61 -14.09 29.72
C PHE A 181 0.50 -13.04 29.56
N ALA A 182 0.92 -12.78 28.33
CA ALA A 182 1.92 -11.75 28.04
C ALA A 182 1.33 -10.32 28.02
N LYS A 183 -0.01 -10.19 27.99
CA LYS A 183 -0.75 -8.91 27.89
C LYS A 183 -0.40 -8.09 26.65
N GLU A 184 -0.18 -8.77 25.53
CA GLU A 184 0.19 -8.15 24.27
C GLU A 184 -0.47 -8.82 23.07
N TYR A 185 -0.55 -8.11 21.95
CA TYR A 185 -0.91 -8.71 20.67
C TYR A 185 0.28 -9.46 20.08
N ARG A 186 -0.01 -10.63 19.50
CA ARG A 186 0.94 -11.49 18.78
C ARG A 186 0.39 -11.87 17.41
N ALA A 187 1.29 -12.22 16.49
CA ALA A 187 0.92 -12.73 15.17
C ALA A 187 1.06 -14.24 15.12
N LYS A 188 0.22 -14.87 14.29
CA LYS A 188 0.34 -16.27 13.90
C LYS A 188 -0.02 -16.41 12.42
N PRO A 189 0.45 -17.44 11.70
CA PRO A 189 -0.02 -17.71 10.35
C PRO A 189 -1.56 -17.77 10.33
N HIS A 190 -2.18 -17.09 9.37
CA HIS A 190 -3.62 -17.11 9.25
C HIS A 190 -4.09 -18.46 8.69
N ALA A 191 -5.16 -19.05 9.22
CA ALA A 191 -5.65 -20.37 8.82
C ALA A 191 -5.86 -20.53 7.30
N LYS A 192 -6.29 -19.47 6.63
CA LYS A 192 -6.43 -19.43 5.14
C LYS A 192 -5.09 -19.33 4.39
N SER A 193 -3.96 -19.24 5.06
CA SER A 193 -2.62 -19.16 4.47
C SER A 193 -1.79 -20.40 4.72
N ILE A 194 -2.33 -21.36 5.48
CA ILE A 194 -1.76 -22.67 5.72
C ILE A 194 -2.47 -23.60 4.71
N VAL A 195 -1.79 -23.91 3.61
CA VAL A 195 -2.21 -24.91 2.61
C VAL A 195 -1.40 -26.16 2.83
#